data_f5a897aa5326e87ca574ac9779cf08a1
#
_entry.id   f5a897aa5326e87ca574ac9779cf08a1
#
_cell.length_a   1.000
_cell.length_b   1.000
_cell.length_c   1.000
_cell.angle_alpha   90.00
_cell.angle_beta   90.00
_cell.angle_gamma   90.00
#
_symmetry.space_group_name_H-M   'P 1'
#
loop_
_entity.id
_entity.type
_entity.pdbx_description
1 polymer ?
#
loop_
_entity_poly.entity_id
_entity_poly.type
_entity_poly.pdbx_seq_one_letter_code
_entity_poly.pdbx_strand_id
1 'polypeptide(L)'
;VAAVTEDTASIDHSDHDHQAMTFDDEGMVMNENRDTLPENCSAISADIEITVRAGRHYADGYPGTTFGYDRNVFDVEPCTRLTVTFINEDSVRHQWMVHGLPHYLYPQGMFHMEAAGKAQKTGTFILPSNRATYLVHCDMPQHTEKGLRGEIRVAGGDGDIPGIPG
;
A
#
# COMPACT_ATOMS: atom_id res chain seq x y z
N VAL A 1 -38.34 29.23 -34.72
CA VAL A 1 -37.23 28.27 -34.72
C VAL A 1 -36.80 28.11 -33.27
N ALA A 2 -37.25 27.01 -32.61
CA ALA A 2 -36.86 26.73 -31.26
C ALA A 2 -35.48 26.07 -31.27
N ALA A 3 -34.51 26.66 -30.56
CA ALA A 3 -33.22 26.04 -30.31
C ALA A 3 -33.43 24.90 -29.33
N VAL A 4 -33.15 23.69 -29.75
CA VAL A 4 -33.07 22.53 -28.88
C VAL A 4 -31.73 22.63 -28.18
N THR A 5 -31.74 23.00 -26.90
CA THR A 5 -30.57 22.81 -26.05
C THR A 5 -30.51 21.34 -25.72
N GLU A 6 -29.58 20.63 -26.34
CA GLU A 6 -29.21 19.29 -25.90
C GLU A 6 -28.57 19.44 -24.51
N ASP A 7 -29.34 19.07 -23.51
CA ASP A 7 -28.82 18.84 -22.17
C ASP A 7 -28.03 17.53 -22.21
N THR A 8 -26.74 17.63 -22.47
CA THR A 8 -25.83 16.51 -22.29
C THR A 8 -25.69 16.33 -20.80
N ALA A 9 -26.56 15.51 -20.22
CA ALA A 9 -26.36 15.00 -18.88
C ALA A 9 -25.02 14.26 -18.90
N SER A 10 -24.01 14.87 -18.33
CA SER A 10 -22.75 14.18 -18.05
C SER A 10 -23.07 13.08 -17.05
N ILE A 11 -23.03 11.85 -17.52
CA ILE A 11 -23.13 10.69 -16.62
C ILE A 11 -21.89 10.74 -15.77
N ASP A 12 -22.08 11.12 -14.52
CA ASP A 12 -21.02 11.08 -13.53
C ASP A 12 -20.73 9.61 -13.19
N HIS A 13 -19.69 9.06 -13.80
CA HIS A 13 -19.21 7.72 -13.52
C HIS A 13 -18.33 7.66 -12.25
N SER A 14 -18.32 8.75 -11.47
CA SER A 14 -17.39 8.89 -10.35
C SER A 14 -17.73 8.05 -9.11
N ASP A 15 -18.89 7.36 -9.10
CA ASP A 15 -19.46 6.90 -7.83
C ASP A 15 -19.02 5.52 -7.36
N HIS A 16 -18.36 4.67 -8.14
CA HIS A 16 -18.14 3.29 -7.69
C HIS A 16 -16.70 2.78 -7.67
N ASP A 17 -15.80 3.25 -8.53
CA ASP A 17 -14.45 2.70 -8.60
C ASP A 17 -13.32 3.72 -8.36
N HIS A 18 -13.60 5.00 -8.42
CA HIS A 18 -12.56 6.03 -8.35
C HIS A 18 -12.25 6.53 -6.94
N GLN A 19 -13.10 6.25 -5.94
CA GLN A 19 -12.85 6.63 -4.54
C GLN A 19 -11.72 5.84 -3.89
N ALA A 20 -11.44 4.63 -4.40
CA ALA A 20 -10.41 3.74 -3.86
C ALA A 20 -9.01 4.01 -4.45
N MET A 21 -8.89 4.87 -5.45
CA MET A 21 -7.63 5.14 -6.13
C MET A 21 -7.41 6.63 -6.32
N THR A 22 -6.22 7.11 -5.93
CA THR A 22 -5.71 8.42 -6.30
C THR A 22 -4.51 8.27 -7.21
N PHE A 23 -4.47 9.06 -8.27
CA PHE A 23 -3.44 8.99 -9.29
C PHE A 23 -3.04 10.41 -9.72
N ASP A 24 -1.75 10.67 -9.79
CA ASP A 24 -1.17 11.91 -10.28
C ASP A 24 0.25 11.68 -10.84
N ASP A 25 0.97 12.74 -11.19
CA ASP A 25 2.33 12.66 -11.74
C ASP A 25 3.35 12.09 -10.73
N GLU A 26 3.07 12.15 -9.44
CA GLU A 26 3.95 11.63 -8.39
C GLU A 26 3.74 10.14 -8.13
N GLY A 27 2.60 9.58 -8.52
CA GLY A 27 2.33 8.17 -8.35
C GLY A 27 0.86 7.83 -8.12
N MET A 28 0.61 6.78 -7.35
CA MET A 28 -0.71 6.20 -7.18
C MET A 28 -0.89 5.63 -5.77
N VAL A 29 -2.11 5.75 -5.23
CA VAL A 29 -2.58 5.00 -4.06
C VAL A 29 -3.87 4.28 -4.47
N MET A 30 -3.93 2.98 -4.27
CA MET A 30 -5.07 2.14 -4.65
C MET A 30 -5.58 1.35 -3.44
N ASN A 31 -6.91 1.21 -3.36
CA ASN A 31 -7.61 0.48 -2.31
C ASN A 31 -7.44 1.09 -0.91
N GLU A 32 -7.37 2.41 -0.86
CA GLU A 32 -7.31 3.15 0.40
C GLU A 32 -8.58 2.90 1.23
N ASN A 33 -8.40 2.75 2.54
CA ASN A 33 -9.51 2.57 3.48
C ASN A 33 -9.23 3.33 4.77
N ARG A 34 -10.00 4.38 5.00
CA ARG A 34 -9.84 5.23 6.18
C ARG A 34 -10.82 4.92 7.30
N ASP A 35 -12.02 4.45 6.95
CA ASP A 35 -13.15 4.45 7.88
C ASP A 35 -13.95 3.15 7.94
N THR A 36 -13.82 2.25 6.95
CA THR A 36 -14.58 1.01 6.93
C THR A 36 -13.88 -0.05 7.74
N LEU A 37 -14.46 -0.40 8.89
CA LEU A 37 -13.90 -1.40 9.80
C LEU A 37 -13.93 -2.80 9.18
N PRO A 38 -12.81 -3.55 9.24
CA PRO A 38 -12.82 -4.97 8.93
C PRO A 38 -13.75 -5.76 9.87
N GLU A 39 -14.16 -6.95 9.44
CA GLU A 39 -14.95 -7.86 10.27
C GLU A 39 -14.27 -8.11 11.62
N ASN A 40 -15.09 -8.15 12.68
CA ASN A 40 -14.67 -8.33 14.06
C ASN A 40 -13.82 -7.18 14.65
N CYS A 41 -13.68 -6.08 13.95
CA CYS A 41 -13.15 -4.85 14.51
C CYS A 41 -14.32 -3.99 15.01
N SER A 42 -14.44 -3.80 16.31
CA SER A 42 -15.47 -2.95 16.90
C SER A 42 -15.13 -1.45 16.84
N ALA A 43 -13.84 -1.14 16.71
CA ALA A 43 -13.30 0.21 16.60
C ALA A 43 -11.87 0.15 16.06
N ILE A 44 -11.34 1.31 15.68
CA ILE A 44 -9.91 1.47 15.43
C ILE A 44 -9.17 1.31 16.75
N SER A 45 -8.25 0.35 16.82
CA SER A 45 -7.49 0.08 18.05
C SER A 45 -6.33 1.06 18.26
N ALA A 46 -5.73 1.52 17.16
CA ALA A 46 -4.64 2.47 17.16
C ALA A 46 -4.58 3.20 15.81
N ASP A 47 -4.17 4.45 15.83
CA ASP A 47 -3.80 5.22 14.65
C ASP A 47 -2.28 5.35 14.63
N ILE A 48 -1.64 4.80 13.61
CA ILE A 48 -0.19 4.79 13.49
C ILE A 48 0.22 5.39 12.15
N GLU A 49 1.21 6.26 12.18
CA GLU A 49 1.84 6.80 10.99
C GLU A 49 3.24 6.21 10.84
N ILE A 50 3.54 5.73 9.64
CA ILE A 50 4.89 5.25 9.28
C ILE A 50 5.38 5.93 8.03
N THR A 51 6.70 6.06 7.93
CA THR A 51 7.40 6.47 6.72
C THR A 51 8.26 5.33 6.23
N VAL A 52 8.10 4.94 4.98
CA VAL A 52 8.90 3.91 4.32
C VAL A 52 9.66 4.55 3.17
N ARG A 53 10.97 4.34 3.15
CA ARG A 53 11.85 4.82 2.10
C ARG A 53 12.33 3.67 1.24
N ALA A 54 12.31 3.83 -0.06
CA ALA A 54 12.85 2.87 -1.01
C ALA A 54 14.04 3.48 -1.73
N GLY A 55 15.10 2.71 -1.89
CA GLY A 55 16.28 3.19 -2.56
C GLY A 55 17.38 2.14 -2.67
N ARG A 56 18.34 2.40 -3.56
CA ARG A 56 19.47 1.50 -3.81
C ARG A 56 20.40 1.39 -2.59
N HIS A 57 20.60 2.46 -1.86
CA HIS A 57 21.49 2.45 -0.70
C HIS A 57 20.94 1.62 0.47
N TYR A 58 19.65 1.34 0.52
CA TYR A 58 19.06 0.42 1.51
C TYR A 58 19.33 -1.05 1.21
N ALA A 59 19.89 -1.37 0.04
CA ALA A 59 20.35 -2.70 -0.30
C ALA A 59 21.79 -2.97 0.16
N ASP A 60 22.50 -1.97 0.63
CA ASP A 60 23.88 -2.10 1.09
C ASP A 60 23.96 -3.10 2.26
N GLY A 61 24.87 -4.03 2.19
CA GLY A 61 25.04 -5.09 3.19
C GLY A 61 24.17 -6.34 2.95
N TYR A 62 23.33 -6.36 1.93
CA TYR A 62 22.52 -7.53 1.55
C TYR A 62 22.99 -8.06 0.18
N PRO A 63 23.84 -9.10 0.14
CA PRO A 63 24.33 -9.66 -1.11
C PRO A 63 23.20 -10.12 -2.04
N GLY A 64 23.31 -9.78 -3.32
CA GLY A 64 22.31 -10.15 -4.33
C GLY A 64 21.13 -9.20 -4.44
N THR A 65 21.06 -8.17 -3.61
CA THR A 65 20.00 -7.15 -3.68
C THR A 65 20.49 -5.88 -4.40
N THR A 66 19.59 -5.19 -5.08
CA THR A 66 19.88 -3.94 -5.80
C THR A 66 19.12 -2.76 -5.19
N PHE A 67 17.92 -3.02 -4.67
CA PHE A 67 17.03 -2.06 -4.04
C PHE A 67 16.65 -2.55 -2.65
N GLY A 68 16.20 -1.65 -1.79
CA GLY A 68 15.70 -2.00 -0.47
C GLY A 68 14.75 -0.96 0.06
N TYR A 69 13.94 -1.38 1.05
CA TYR A 69 13.22 -0.47 1.93
C TYR A 69 14.11 -0.19 3.14
N ASP A 70 13.99 1.00 3.70
CA ASP A 70 14.70 1.35 4.95
C ASP A 70 14.18 0.55 6.14
N ARG A 71 12.98 0.01 6.05
CA ARG A 71 12.36 -0.83 7.06
C ARG A 71 11.53 -1.93 6.41
N ASN A 72 11.76 -3.19 6.80
CA ASN A 72 11.19 -4.37 6.14
C ASN A 72 10.17 -5.11 7.01
N VAL A 73 10.15 -4.88 8.32
CA VAL A 73 9.26 -5.57 9.25
C VAL A 73 8.53 -4.55 10.10
N PHE A 74 7.20 -4.68 10.14
CA PHE A 74 6.33 -3.84 10.94
C PHE A 74 5.46 -4.72 11.84
N ASP A 75 5.53 -4.49 13.15
CA ASP A 75 4.65 -5.15 14.12
C ASP A 75 3.52 -4.20 14.51
N VAL A 76 2.28 -4.60 14.28
CA VAL A 76 1.11 -3.79 14.57
C VAL A 76 0.02 -4.58 15.31
N GLU A 77 -0.82 -3.85 16.04
CA GLU A 77 -1.99 -4.42 16.70
C GLU A 77 -3.10 -4.72 15.67
N PRO A 78 -3.99 -5.70 15.95
CA PRO A 78 -5.21 -5.88 15.16
C PRO A 78 -6.05 -4.61 15.11
N CYS A 79 -6.74 -4.39 13.99
CA CYS A 79 -7.63 -3.23 13.81
C CYS A 79 -6.91 -1.87 13.85
N THR A 80 -5.61 -1.86 13.64
CA THR A 80 -4.83 -0.61 13.52
C THR A 80 -5.15 0.08 12.21
N ARG A 81 -5.39 1.38 12.26
CA ARG A 81 -5.41 2.24 11.08
C ARG A 81 -4.01 2.76 10.83
N LEU A 82 -3.43 2.35 9.71
CA LEU A 82 -2.06 2.63 9.35
C LEU A 82 -2.01 3.65 8.21
N THR A 83 -1.36 4.79 8.45
CA THR A 83 -1.09 5.79 7.43
C THR A 83 0.37 5.71 7.03
N VAL A 84 0.62 5.43 5.76
CA VAL A 84 1.95 5.20 5.21
C VAL A 84 2.33 6.36 4.30
N THR A 85 3.47 6.96 4.57
CA THR A 85 4.14 7.85 3.62
C THR A 85 5.27 7.06 2.97
N PHE A 86 5.13 6.80 1.68
CA PHE A 86 6.11 6.06 0.88
C PHE A 86 6.94 7.02 0.06
N ILE A 87 8.25 7.05 0.33
CA ILE A 87 9.22 7.96 -0.29
C ILE A 87 10.16 7.15 -1.17
N ASN A 88 10.16 7.46 -2.47
CA ASN A 88 11.06 6.85 -3.42
C ASN A 88 12.30 7.74 -3.60
N GLU A 89 13.44 7.26 -3.16
CA GLU A 89 14.72 8.00 -3.25
C GLU A 89 15.50 7.71 -4.54
N ASP A 90 15.06 6.73 -5.33
CA ASP A 90 15.66 6.41 -6.63
C ASP A 90 15.03 7.22 -7.77
N SER A 91 15.65 7.15 -8.94
CA SER A 91 15.11 7.75 -10.17
C SER A 91 14.12 6.84 -10.91
N VAL A 92 14.06 5.56 -10.56
CA VAL A 92 13.13 4.58 -11.12
C VAL A 92 11.89 4.48 -10.21
N ARG A 93 10.77 4.08 -10.79
CA ARG A 93 9.51 3.90 -10.06
C ARG A 93 9.59 2.70 -9.11
N HIS A 94 9.06 2.86 -7.91
CA HIS A 94 8.95 1.80 -6.93
C HIS A 94 7.54 1.68 -6.38
N GLN A 95 7.21 0.50 -5.84
CA GLN A 95 5.93 0.20 -5.22
C GLN A 95 6.12 -0.30 -3.79
N TRP A 96 5.10 -0.08 -2.98
CA TRP A 96 4.93 -0.67 -1.66
C TRP A 96 3.52 -1.24 -1.60
N MET A 97 3.39 -2.56 -1.73
CA MET A 97 2.10 -3.24 -1.84
C MET A 97 1.95 -4.24 -0.72
N VAL A 98 0.81 -4.20 -0.05
CA VAL A 98 0.44 -5.18 0.98
C VAL A 98 -0.50 -6.20 0.37
N HIS A 99 -0.17 -7.49 0.51
CA HIS A 99 -0.96 -8.61 0.00
C HIS A 99 -1.53 -9.47 1.11
N GLY A 100 -2.63 -10.17 0.79
CA GLY A 100 -3.29 -11.09 1.71
C GLY A 100 -4.40 -10.45 2.53
N LEU A 101 -4.75 -9.22 2.23
CA LEU A 101 -5.88 -8.53 2.87
C LEU A 101 -7.22 -9.16 2.45
N PRO A 102 -8.28 -9.03 3.25
CA PRO A 102 -9.56 -9.63 2.93
C PRO A 102 -10.19 -9.00 1.68
N HIS A 103 -10.61 -9.86 0.74
CA HIS A 103 -11.15 -9.44 -0.55
C HIS A 103 -12.50 -8.70 -0.44
N TYR A 104 -13.28 -8.94 0.60
CA TYR A 104 -14.55 -8.25 0.80
C TYR A 104 -14.36 -6.74 1.05
N LEU A 105 -13.17 -6.35 1.51
CA LEU A 105 -12.85 -4.96 1.85
C LEU A 105 -11.79 -4.34 0.93
N TYR A 106 -10.85 -5.15 0.46
CA TYR A 106 -9.75 -4.71 -0.40
C TYR A 106 -9.80 -5.48 -1.71
N PRO A 107 -10.15 -4.83 -2.83
CA PRO A 107 -10.12 -5.48 -4.15
C PRO A 107 -8.78 -6.16 -4.41
N GLN A 108 -8.83 -7.38 -4.92
CA GLN A 108 -7.66 -8.24 -5.15
C GLN A 108 -6.83 -8.55 -3.89
N GLY A 109 -7.36 -8.25 -2.71
CA GLY A 109 -6.68 -8.52 -1.45
C GLY A 109 -5.47 -7.64 -1.17
N MET A 110 -5.40 -6.42 -1.75
CA MET A 110 -4.20 -5.60 -1.60
C MET A 110 -4.48 -4.13 -1.32
N PHE A 111 -3.50 -3.52 -0.64
CA PHE A 111 -3.32 -2.07 -0.57
C PHE A 111 -2.06 -1.72 -1.35
N HIS A 112 -2.16 -0.77 -2.28
CA HIS A 112 -1.12 -0.51 -3.26
C HIS A 112 -0.71 0.96 -3.26
N MET A 113 0.58 1.20 -3.06
CA MET A 113 1.20 2.51 -3.23
C MET A 113 2.30 2.43 -4.28
N GLU A 114 2.38 3.44 -5.12
CA GLU A 114 3.40 3.56 -6.14
C GLU A 114 3.90 5.00 -6.18
N ALA A 115 5.22 5.18 -6.19
CA ALA A 115 5.85 6.48 -6.30
C ALA A 115 6.76 6.53 -7.50
N ALA A 116 6.60 7.57 -8.32
CA ALA A 116 7.52 7.90 -9.41
C ALA A 116 8.92 8.21 -8.85
N GLY A 117 9.92 8.24 -9.70
CA GLY A 117 11.27 8.55 -9.26
C GLY A 117 11.35 9.86 -8.49
N LYS A 118 11.98 9.82 -7.31
CA LYS A 118 12.15 10.97 -6.39
C LYS A 118 10.85 11.54 -5.80
N ALA A 119 9.71 10.87 -6.02
CA ALA A 119 8.40 11.30 -5.51
C ALA A 119 8.01 10.57 -4.22
N GLN A 120 6.92 11.02 -3.60
CA GLN A 120 6.32 10.38 -2.44
C GLN A 120 4.81 10.35 -2.55
N LYS A 121 4.19 9.34 -1.90
CA LYS A 121 2.74 9.21 -1.76
C LYS A 121 2.39 8.89 -0.32
N THR A 122 1.20 9.29 0.10
CA THR A 122 0.66 8.95 1.43
C THR A 122 -0.68 8.27 1.26
N GLY A 123 -0.92 7.19 1.98
CA GLY A 123 -2.18 6.46 1.94
C GLY A 123 -2.47 5.77 3.26
N THR A 124 -3.75 5.44 3.48
CA THR A 124 -4.25 4.87 4.74
C THR A 124 -5.03 3.59 4.48
N PHE A 125 -4.82 2.58 5.31
CA PHE A 125 -5.64 1.37 5.34
C PHE A 125 -5.74 0.83 6.76
N ILE A 126 -6.67 -0.11 6.96
CA ILE A 126 -6.97 -0.68 8.27
C ILE A 126 -6.63 -2.16 8.26
N LEU A 127 -5.81 -2.60 9.22
CA LEU A 127 -5.43 -4.00 9.37
C LEU A 127 -6.61 -4.82 9.91
N PRO A 128 -6.78 -6.08 9.44
CA PRO A 128 -7.82 -6.97 9.95
C PRO A 128 -7.67 -7.30 11.44
N SER A 129 -8.70 -7.94 12.00
CA SER A 129 -8.77 -8.31 13.42
C SER A 129 -7.99 -9.57 13.76
N ASN A 130 -7.68 -10.42 12.78
CA ASN A 130 -7.04 -11.69 13.02
C ASN A 130 -5.51 -11.57 13.01
N ARG A 131 -4.87 -12.49 13.75
CA ARG A 131 -3.42 -12.65 13.70
C ARG A 131 -3.00 -13.13 12.32
N ALA A 132 -2.06 -12.41 11.68
CA ALA A 132 -1.59 -12.74 10.34
C ALA A 132 -0.28 -12.02 10.02
N THR A 133 0.45 -12.55 9.06
CA THR A 133 1.62 -11.92 8.45
C THR A 133 1.28 -11.59 7.00
N TYR A 134 1.44 -10.32 6.61
CA TYR A 134 1.14 -9.84 5.27
C TYR A 134 2.42 -9.54 4.52
N LEU A 135 2.53 -10.07 3.30
CA LEU A 135 3.65 -9.77 2.40
C LEU A 135 3.56 -8.32 1.91
N VAL A 136 4.69 -7.63 1.97
CA VAL A 136 4.89 -6.31 1.36
C VAL A 136 5.95 -6.44 0.28
N HIS A 137 5.70 -5.94 -0.92
CA HIS A 137 6.68 -5.97 -2.00
C HIS A 137 6.41 -4.93 -3.09
N CYS A 138 7.38 -4.77 -3.97
CA CYS A 138 7.24 -4.08 -5.24
C CYS A 138 7.00 -5.12 -6.34
N ASP A 139 5.92 -4.98 -7.09
CA ASP A 139 5.52 -5.92 -8.15
C ASP A 139 6.12 -5.60 -9.53
N MET A 140 7.02 -4.64 -9.59
CA MET A 140 7.74 -4.33 -10.83
C MET A 140 8.76 -5.42 -11.15
N PRO A 141 8.97 -5.76 -12.44
CA PRO A 141 9.88 -6.83 -12.81
C PRO A 141 11.25 -6.71 -12.14
N GLN A 142 11.72 -7.78 -11.51
CA GLN A 142 13.00 -7.92 -10.81
C GLN A 142 13.14 -7.08 -9.51
N HIS A 143 12.23 -6.18 -9.16
CA HIS A 143 12.36 -5.34 -7.97
C HIS A 143 12.16 -6.14 -6.68
N THR A 144 11.17 -7.02 -6.61
CA THR A 144 10.96 -7.91 -5.45
C THR A 144 12.17 -8.80 -5.21
N GLU A 145 12.65 -9.45 -6.26
CA GLU A 145 13.81 -10.36 -6.23
C GLU A 145 15.10 -9.63 -5.87
N LYS A 146 15.14 -8.32 -6.07
CA LYS A 146 16.30 -7.47 -5.80
C LYS A 146 16.22 -6.70 -4.49
N GLY A 147 15.29 -7.08 -3.58
CA GLY A 147 15.28 -6.64 -2.20
C GLY A 147 14.09 -5.77 -1.76
N LEU A 148 13.20 -5.36 -2.67
CA LEU A 148 12.00 -4.61 -2.29
C LEU A 148 10.90 -5.56 -1.77
N ARG A 149 11.13 -6.06 -0.57
CA ARG A 149 10.29 -7.04 0.09
C ARG A 149 10.28 -6.81 1.60
N GLY A 150 9.10 -6.93 2.20
CA GLY A 150 8.91 -6.77 3.64
C GLY A 150 7.69 -7.51 4.13
N GLU A 151 7.36 -7.33 5.40
CA GLU A 151 6.18 -7.94 6.01
C GLU A 151 5.57 -7.04 7.09
N ILE A 152 4.25 -7.17 7.24
CA ILE A 152 3.50 -6.61 8.36
C ILE A 152 3.01 -7.77 9.22
N ARG A 153 3.36 -7.78 10.48
CA ARG A 153 2.91 -8.76 11.47
C ARG A 153 1.81 -8.18 12.34
N VAL A 154 0.62 -8.75 12.24
CA VAL A 154 -0.51 -8.39 13.10
C VAL A 154 -0.55 -9.36 14.27
N ALA A 155 -0.56 -8.86 15.49
CA ALA A 155 -0.54 -9.66 16.73
C ALA A 155 0.63 -10.66 16.78
N GLY A 156 1.80 -10.28 16.29
CA GLY A 156 2.98 -11.13 16.23
C GLY A 156 3.11 -11.99 14.98
N GLY A 157 2.12 -11.94 14.10
CA GLY A 157 2.10 -12.69 12.85
C GLY A 157 1.77 -14.18 13.01
N ASP A 158 1.58 -14.85 11.87
CA ASP A 158 1.29 -16.29 11.77
C ASP A 158 2.40 -17.08 11.05
N GLY A 159 3.57 -16.50 10.94
CA GLY A 159 4.76 -17.08 10.35
C GLY A 159 5.58 -16.06 9.58
N ASP A 160 6.88 -16.29 9.47
CA ASP A 160 7.76 -15.42 8.72
C ASP A 160 7.69 -15.70 7.22
N ILE A 161 7.76 -14.64 6.42
CA ILE A 161 7.83 -14.76 4.97
C ILE A 161 9.31 -14.93 4.58
N PRO A 162 9.66 -16.00 3.82
CA PRO A 162 11.04 -16.20 3.39
C PRO A 162 11.58 -15.07 2.51
N GLY A 163 12.87 -14.76 2.68
CA GLY A 163 13.56 -13.79 1.84
C GLY A 163 13.36 -12.33 2.22
N ILE A 164 12.83 -12.06 3.40
CA ILE A 164 12.72 -10.69 3.92
C ILE A 164 14.09 -10.27 4.47
N PRO A 165 14.68 -9.16 3.99
CA PRO A 165 15.86 -8.58 4.62
C PRO A 165 15.53 -8.11 6.03
N GLY A 166 16.23 -8.62 7.01
CA GLY A 166 15.90 -8.41 8.42
C GLY A 166 16.84 -7.56 9.19
#